data_9a7848f8b25c2c556f112e832d9698b6
#
_entry.id   9a7848f8b25c2c556f112e832d9698b6
#
_cell.length_a   1.000
_cell.length_b   1.000
_cell.length_c   1.000
_cell.angle_alpha   90.00
_cell.angle_beta   90.00
_cell.angle_gamma   90.00
#
_symmetry.space_group_name_H-M   'P 1'
#
loop_
_entity.id
_entity.type
_entity.pdbx_description
1 polymer ?
#
loop_
_entity_poly.entity_id
_entity_poly.type
_entity_poly.pdbx_seq_one_letter_code
_entity_poly.pdbx_strand_id
1 'polypeptide(L)'
;MLTTNRITKWVNSGYGRVFLLRDINMSIAKGEFVSIMGPSGSGKSTLLNVLGMLDDFNEGEYEFIGHPVHKLKESHRSDLHKHNIGFIFQAYHLIDELTVAENIEAPLFYHGMKQSERQSAVADILDRFSIVGKKDLFPKQLSGGQQQLVGIARALIVKPKLLLADEPTGNLNSKQGEEIMRVFTTLNKEEGVTIVQVTHSEKNAAYGNRIIELLDGMIVN
;
A
#
# COMPACT_ATOMS: atom_id res chain seq x y z
N MET A 1 13.30 8.90 -1.73
CA MET A 1 11.86 8.81 -1.45
C MET A 1 11.59 8.53 0.03
N LEU A 2 12.04 7.39 0.52
CA LEU A 2 12.02 7.05 1.95
C LEU A 2 13.34 6.42 2.38
N THR A 3 13.68 6.59 3.67
CA THR A 3 14.88 6.00 4.29
C THR A 3 14.54 5.59 5.73
N THR A 4 14.94 4.40 6.12
CA THR A 4 14.88 3.93 7.50
C THR A 4 16.29 3.65 8.02
N ASN A 5 16.54 4.00 9.28
CA ASN A 5 17.80 3.77 9.98
C ASN A 5 17.50 3.11 11.32
N ARG A 6 17.90 1.84 11.46
CA ARG A 6 17.73 1.00 12.65
C ARG A 6 16.31 0.97 13.20
N ILE A 7 15.28 0.91 12.35
CA ILE A 7 13.91 0.76 12.80
C ILE A 7 13.76 -0.56 13.55
N THR A 8 13.31 -0.46 14.79
CA THR A 8 13.03 -1.61 15.66
C THR A 8 11.62 -1.47 16.21
N LYS A 9 10.85 -2.55 16.09
CA LYS A 9 9.50 -2.63 16.63
C LYS A 9 9.31 -3.88 17.48
N TRP A 10 8.78 -3.70 18.68
CA TRP A 10 8.36 -4.80 19.55
C TRP A 10 7.01 -4.53 20.20
N VAL A 11 6.39 -5.59 20.64
CA VAL A 11 5.20 -5.56 21.48
C VAL A 11 5.54 -6.22 22.84
N ASN A 12 4.93 -5.72 23.91
CA ASN A 12 5.07 -6.35 25.23
C ASN A 12 4.11 -7.54 25.32
N SER A 13 4.65 -8.71 25.66
CA SER A 13 3.87 -9.90 26.02
C SER A 13 4.02 -10.16 27.52
N GLY A 14 3.18 -11.03 28.07
CA GLY A 14 3.30 -11.45 29.48
C GLY A 14 4.66 -12.07 29.87
N TYR A 15 5.47 -12.45 28.88
CA TYR A 15 6.79 -13.08 29.04
C TYR A 15 7.96 -12.18 28.61
N GLY A 16 7.71 -10.92 28.25
CA GLY A 16 8.75 -9.99 27.82
C GLY A 16 8.45 -9.33 26.47
N ARG A 17 9.49 -8.79 25.81
CA ARG A 17 9.36 -8.14 24.48
C ARG A 17 9.40 -9.18 23.37
N VAL A 18 8.41 -9.12 22.49
CA VAL A 18 8.41 -9.86 21.22
C VAL A 18 8.77 -8.87 20.11
N PHE A 19 9.90 -9.08 19.48
CA PHE A 19 10.37 -8.24 18.39
C PHE A 19 9.68 -8.64 17.07
N LEU A 20 9.05 -7.67 16.44
CA LEU A 20 8.41 -7.81 15.13
C LEU A 20 9.33 -7.33 13.99
N LEU A 21 10.13 -6.29 14.27
CA LEU A 21 11.18 -5.77 13.37
C LEU A 21 12.42 -5.47 14.21
N ARG A 22 13.60 -5.71 13.63
CA ARG A 22 14.90 -5.49 14.28
C ARG A 22 15.87 -4.83 13.33
N ASP A 23 16.37 -3.66 13.68
CA ASP A 23 17.45 -2.96 13.00
C ASP A 23 17.23 -2.82 11.47
N ILE A 24 16.03 -2.43 11.06
CA ILE A 24 15.67 -2.29 9.64
C ILE A 24 16.34 -1.04 9.06
N ASN A 25 17.26 -1.30 8.15
CA ASN A 25 17.99 -0.28 7.39
C ASN A 25 17.66 -0.44 5.91
N MET A 26 16.96 0.53 5.31
CA MET A 26 16.64 0.50 3.90
C MET A 26 16.43 1.90 3.34
N SER A 27 16.62 2.04 2.04
CA SER A 27 16.28 3.24 1.29
C SER A 27 15.53 2.86 0.03
N ILE A 28 14.53 3.66 -0.34
CA ILE A 28 13.76 3.49 -1.58
C ILE A 28 13.76 4.81 -2.33
N ALA A 29 14.22 4.77 -3.58
CA ALA A 29 14.26 5.92 -4.46
C ALA A 29 12.86 6.25 -5.01
N LYS A 30 12.66 7.47 -5.48
CA LYS A 30 11.43 7.84 -6.19
C LYS A 30 11.33 7.06 -7.50
N GLY A 31 10.16 6.51 -7.79
CA GLY A 31 9.90 5.71 -8.99
C GLY A 31 10.46 4.28 -8.91
N GLU A 32 11.02 3.86 -7.78
CA GLU A 32 11.48 2.49 -7.59
C GLU A 32 10.29 1.55 -7.32
N PHE A 33 10.34 0.33 -7.87
CA PHE A 33 9.41 -0.73 -7.53
C PHE A 33 10.16 -1.81 -6.73
N VAL A 34 9.90 -1.86 -5.43
CA VAL A 34 10.55 -2.78 -4.49
C VAL A 34 9.58 -3.89 -4.08
N SER A 35 10.07 -5.12 -4.10
CA SER A 35 9.36 -6.28 -3.57
C SER A 35 10.01 -6.73 -2.27
N ILE A 36 9.23 -6.85 -1.19
CA ILE A 36 9.69 -7.40 0.08
C ILE A 36 9.20 -8.84 0.17
N MET A 37 10.14 -9.78 0.27
CA MET A 37 9.87 -11.20 0.37
C MET A 37 10.24 -11.76 1.74
N GLY A 38 9.72 -12.92 2.07
CA GLY A 38 10.06 -13.67 3.28
C GLY A 38 8.93 -14.63 3.69
N PRO A 39 9.19 -15.56 4.60
CA PRO A 39 8.20 -16.52 5.08
C PRO A 39 7.04 -15.83 5.83
N SER A 40 5.96 -16.57 6.06
CA SER A 40 4.87 -16.08 6.91
C SER A 40 5.40 -15.76 8.32
N GLY A 41 4.95 -14.65 8.90
CA GLY A 41 5.41 -14.20 10.22
C GLY A 41 6.75 -13.48 10.25
N SER A 42 7.45 -13.30 9.12
CA SER A 42 8.76 -12.61 9.11
C SER A 42 8.71 -11.10 9.37
N GLY A 43 7.51 -10.50 9.53
CA GLY A 43 7.37 -9.07 9.82
C GLY A 43 7.02 -8.19 8.61
N LYS A 44 6.76 -8.76 7.42
CA LYS A 44 6.51 -8.01 6.17
C LYS A 44 5.37 -7.00 6.27
N SER A 45 4.18 -7.45 6.69
CA SER A 45 3.01 -6.56 6.84
C SER A 45 3.24 -5.54 7.96
N THR A 46 3.96 -5.90 9.02
CA THR A 46 4.38 -4.96 10.07
C THR A 46 5.28 -3.87 9.49
N LEU A 47 6.27 -4.24 8.68
CA LEU A 47 7.14 -3.28 8.01
C LEU A 47 6.34 -2.37 7.07
N LEU A 48 5.43 -2.94 6.29
CA LEU A 48 4.58 -2.16 5.38
C LEU A 48 3.70 -1.16 6.14
N ASN A 49 3.12 -1.56 7.28
CA ASN A 49 2.32 -0.68 8.14
C ASN A 49 3.15 0.45 8.75
N VAL A 50 4.39 0.18 9.16
CA VAL A 50 5.33 1.21 9.66
C VAL A 50 5.69 2.19 8.54
N LEU A 51 6.03 1.70 7.35
CA LEU A 51 6.31 2.54 6.18
C LEU A 51 5.09 3.38 5.77
N GLY A 52 3.88 2.80 5.93
CA GLY A 52 2.61 3.48 5.69
C GLY A 52 2.18 4.44 6.79
N MET A 53 2.92 4.54 7.90
CA MET A 53 2.51 5.33 9.08
C MET A 53 1.15 4.89 9.66
N LEU A 54 0.76 3.64 9.42
CA LEU A 54 -0.44 3.01 10.02
C LEU A 54 -0.13 2.40 11.38
N ASP A 55 1.15 2.20 11.68
CA ASP A 55 1.62 1.66 12.93
C ASP A 55 2.93 2.34 13.35
N ASP A 56 3.18 2.40 14.65
CA ASP A 56 4.37 3.01 15.23
C ASP A 56 5.53 2.02 15.31
N PHE A 57 6.73 2.57 15.50
CA PHE A 57 7.92 1.81 15.84
C PHE A 57 8.51 2.32 17.17
N ASN A 58 9.36 1.51 17.82
CA ASN A 58 9.85 1.81 19.16
C ASN A 58 11.19 2.53 19.16
N GLU A 59 12.06 2.22 18.19
CA GLU A 59 13.41 2.79 18.07
C GLU A 59 13.77 2.99 16.59
N GLY A 60 14.72 3.89 16.33
CA GLY A 60 15.25 4.18 15.00
C GLY A 60 14.74 5.49 14.42
N GLU A 61 15.05 5.70 13.15
CA GLU A 61 14.69 6.91 12.43
C GLU A 61 14.01 6.54 11.10
N TYR A 62 12.95 7.25 10.76
CA TYR A 62 12.25 7.13 9.50
C TYR A 62 12.10 8.51 8.86
N GLU A 63 12.59 8.64 7.63
CA GLU A 63 12.42 9.83 6.80
C GLU A 63 11.57 9.48 5.57
N PHE A 64 10.55 10.29 5.30
CA PHE A 64 9.68 10.15 4.14
C PHE A 64 9.51 11.51 3.46
N ILE A 65 9.91 11.62 2.19
CA ILE A 65 9.85 12.85 1.36
C ILE A 65 10.48 14.04 2.08
N GLY A 66 11.65 13.84 2.73
CA GLY A 66 12.36 14.88 3.47
C GLY A 66 11.78 15.21 4.85
N HIS A 67 10.74 14.50 5.31
CA HIS A 67 10.16 14.68 6.63
C HIS A 67 10.64 13.61 7.61
N PRO A 68 11.20 13.99 8.78
CA PRO A 68 11.60 13.04 9.82
C PRO A 68 10.36 12.53 10.58
N VAL A 69 9.74 11.45 10.07
CA VAL A 69 8.47 10.89 10.56
C VAL A 69 8.49 10.61 12.06
N HIS A 70 9.62 10.11 12.58
CA HIS A 70 9.83 9.81 14.00
C HIS A 70 9.77 11.05 14.93
N LYS A 71 9.83 12.26 14.37
CA LYS A 71 9.71 13.54 15.11
C LYS A 71 8.35 14.21 14.93
N LEU A 72 7.51 13.69 14.03
CA LEU A 72 6.21 14.30 13.74
C LEU A 72 5.18 13.93 14.80
N LYS A 73 4.29 14.87 15.09
CA LYS A 73 3.06 14.60 15.84
C LYS A 73 2.09 13.78 14.99
N GLU A 74 1.20 13.03 15.63
CA GLU A 74 0.20 12.18 15.01
C GLU A 74 -0.58 12.88 13.87
N SER A 75 -1.07 14.11 14.13
CA SER A 75 -1.81 14.89 13.13
C SER A 75 -1.00 15.15 11.86
N HIS A 76 0.29 15.46 11.99
CA HIS A 76 1.17 15.69 10.85
C HIS A 76 1.52 14.38 10.12
N ARG A 77 1.66 13.26 10.84
CA ARG A 77 1.84 11.93 10.22
C ARG A 77 0.60 11.52 9.43
N SER A 78 -0.59 11.72 10.00
CA SER A 78 -1.86 11.47 9.32
C SER A 78 -2.00 12.31 8.04
N ASP A 79 -1.63 13.58 8.09
CA ASP A 79 -1.65 14.45 6.89
C ASP A 79 -0.63 14.00 5.85
N LEU A 80 0.57 13.62 6.27
CA LEU A 80 1.61 13.13 5.38
C LEU A 80 1.20 11.81 4.71
N HIS A 81 0.63 10.87 5.47
CA HIS A 81 0.04 9.64 4.96
C HIS A 81 -1.07 9.94 3.94
N LYS A 82 -2.09 10.66 4.36
CA LYS A 82 -3.29 10.96 3.59
C LYS A 82 -3.00 11.53 2.19
N HIS A 83 -2.01 12.43 2.09
CA HIS A 83 -1.70 13.12 0.84
C HIS A 83 -0.66 12.41 -0.05
N ASN A 84 0.03 11.38 0.46
CA ASN A 84 1.17 10.84 -0.26
C ASN A 84 1.19 9.31 -0.37
N ILE A 85 0.38 8.59 0.41
CA ILE A 85 0.41 7.13 0.45
C ILE A 85 -0.93 6.54 0.03
N GLY A 86 -0.90 5.59 -0.90
CA GLY A 86 -2.00 4.69 -1.19
C GLY A 86 -1.70 3.32 -0.61
N PHE A 87 -2.68 2.67 0.00
CA PHE A 87 -2.53 1.35 0.57
C PHE A 87 -3.48 0.34 -0.10
N ILE A 88 -2.93 -0.78 -0.54
CA ILE A 88 -3.65 -1.90 -1.16
C ILE A 88 -3.50 -3.12 -0.26
N PHE A 89 -4.63 -3.69 0.16
CA PHE A 89 -4.69 -4.82 1.07
C PHE A 89 -5.01 -6.11 0.33
N GLN A 90 -4.57 -7.23 0.87
CA GLN A 90 -4.87 -8.58 0.37
C GLN A 90 -6.39 -8.87 0.40
N ALA A 91 -7.08 -8.44 1.45
CA ALA A 91 -8.52 -8.67 1.66
C ALA A 91 -9.41 -7.56 1.06
N TYR A 92 -8.89 -6.75 0.13
CA TYR A 92 -9.55 -5.62 -0.55
C TYR A 92 -10.00 -4.49 0.38
N HIS A 93 -10.51 -4.78 1.55
CA HIS A 93 -11.06 -3.86 2.57
C HIS A 93 -12.03 -2.83 1.96
N LEU A 94 -12.91 -3.29 1.06
CA LEU A 94 -14.01 -2.48 0.58
C LEU A 94 -15.09 -2.39 1.65
N ILE A 95 -15.79 -1.26 1.67
CA ILE A 95 -16.93 -1.05 2.57
C ILE A 95 -18.15 -1.68 1.87
N ASP A 96 -18.71 -2.73 2.47
CA ASP A 96 -19.76 -3.56 1.88
C ASP A 96 -21.06 -2.80 1.60
N GLU A 97 -21.34 -1.76 2.39
CA GLU A 97 -22.52 -0.90 2.31
C GLU A 97 -22.39 0.22 1.27
N LEU A 98 -21.20 0.41 0.71
CA LEU A 98 -20.92 1.40 -0.32
C LEU A 98 -20.82 0.76 -1.70
N THR A 99 -21.32 1.46 -2.71
CA THR A 99 -21.12 1.10 -4.12
C THR A 99 -19.64 1.19 -4.52
N VAL A 100 -19.30 0.70 -5.71
CA VAL A 100 -17.96 0.86 -6.31
C VAL A 100 -17.54 2.32 -6.36
N ALA A 101 -18.42 3.20 -6.87
CA ALA A 101 -18.13 4.63 -6.97
C ALA A 101 -17.88 5.26 -5.59
N GLU A 102 -18.71 4.96 -4.61
CA GLU A 102 -18.59 5.48 -3.25
C GLU A 102 -17.35 4.94 -2.52
N ASN A 103 -16.99 3.67 -2.71
CA ASN A 103 -15.74 3.11 -2.20
C ASN A 103 -14.51 3.86 -2.74
N ILE A 104 -14.52 4.17 -4.05
CA ILE A 104 -13.45 4.92 -4.71
C ILE A 104 -13.44 6.37 -4.24
N GLU A 105 -14.60 7.00 -4.06
CA GLU A 105 -14.75 8.39 -3.61
C GLU A 105 -14.31 8.61 -2.15
N ALA A 106 -14.46 7.58 -1.29
CA ALA A 106 -14.30 7.69 0.15
C ALA A 106 -13.04 8.45 0.62
N PRO A 107 -11.83 8.21 0.08
CA PRO A 107 -10.64 8.97 0.49
C PRO A 107 -10.74 10.47 0.23
N LEU A 108 -11.45 10.89 -0.82
CA LEU A 108 -11.54 12.29 -1.24
C LEU A 108 -12.32 13.18 -0.26
N PHE A 109 -13.19 12.59 0.58
CA PHE A 109 -13.89 13.33 1.64
C PHE A 109 -12.91 13.98 2.62
N TYR A 110 -11.79 13.32 2.88
CA TYR A 110 -10.76 13.81 3.80
C TYR A 110 -9.80 14.83 3.16
N HIS A 111 -9.93 15.08 1.84
CA HIS A 111 -9.11 16.03 1.09
C HIS A 111 -9.78 17.41 0.91
N GLY A 112 -10.98 17.61 1.45
CA GLY A 112 -11.71 18.88 1.35
C GLY A 112 -12.16 19.27 -0.06
N MET A 113 -12.19 18.29 -0.99
CA MET A 113 -12.62 18.52 -2.36
C MET A 113 -14.13 18.77 -2.46
N LYS A 114 -14.54 19.64 -3.38
CA LYS A 114 -15.96 19.88 -3.69
C LYS A 114 -16.57 18.63 -4.31
N GLN A 115 -17.87 18.45 -4.14
CA GLN A 115 -18.60 17.28 -4.66
C GLN A 115 -18.41 17.10 -6.17
N SER A 116 -18.49 18.16 -6.97
CA SER A 116 -18.29 18.09 -8.42
C SER A 116 -16.90 17.63 -8.80
N GLU A 117 -15.86 18.05 -8.06
CA GLU A 117 -14.47 17.64 -8.29
C GLU A 117 -14.27 16.16 -7.94
N ARG A 118 -14.87 15.68 -6.84
CA ARG A 118 -14.83 14.28 -6.45
C ARG A 118 -15.52 13.39 -7.49
N GLN A 119 -16.72 13.79 -7.97
CA GLN A 119 -17.46 13.05 -8.99
C GLN A 119 -16.68 12.95 -10.31
N SER A 120 -16.03 14.05 -10.74
CA SER A 120 -15.15 14.04 -11.90
C SER A 120 -13.98 13.07 -11.73
N ALA A 121 -13.28 13.15 -10.60
CA ALA A 121 -12.15 12.25 -10.31
C ALA A 121 -12.56 10.77 -10.26
N VAL A 122 -13.75 10.48 -9.71
CA VAL A 122 -14.30 9.11 -9.69
C VAL A 122 -14.63 8.65 -11.11
N ALA A 123 -15.24 9.49 -11.95
CA ALA A 123 -15.54 9.15 -13.34
C ALA A 123 -14.26 8.83 -14.14
N ASP A 124 -13.23 9.67 -14.00
CA ASP A 124 -11.95 9.49 -14.68
C ASP A 124 -11.27 8.17 -14.28
N ILE A 125 -11.28 7.81 -12.99
CA ILE A 125 -10.62 6.58 -12.53
C ILE A 125 -11.44 5.33 -12.87
N LEU A 126 -12.76 5.41 -12.88
CA LEU A 126 -13.64 4.33 -13.33
C LEU A 126 -13.40 4.02 -14.82
N ASP A 127 -13.26 5.05 -15.65
CA ASP A 127 -12.94 4.91 -17.09
C ASP A 127 -11.56 4.30 -17.28
N ARG A 128 -10.56 4.83 -16.59
CA ARG A 128 -9.18 4.33 -16.62
C ARG A 128 -9.07 2.83 -16.35
N PHE A 129 -9.84 2.32 -15.39
CA PHE A 129 -9.84 0.89 -15.02
C PHE A 129 -10.91 0.07 -15.78
N SER A 130 -11.64 0.70 -16.74
CA SER A 130 -12.71 0.06 -17.52
C SER A 130 -13.79 -0.58 -16.65
N ILE A 131 -14.14 0.06 -15.54
CA ILE A 131 -15.16 -0.40 -14.57
C ILE A 131 -16.37 0.54 -14.45
N VAL A 132 -16.54 1.48 -15.39
CA VAL A 132 -17.69 2.43 -15.44
C VAL A 132 -19.04 1.70 -15.31
N GLY A 133 -19.22 0.60 -16.02
CA GLY A 133 -20.46 -0.19 -15.99
C GLY A 133 -20.74 -0.89 -14.64
N LYS A 134 -19.84 -0.76 -13.67
CA LYS A 134 -19.94 -1.38 -12.34
C LYS A 134 -20.08 -0.36 -11.23
N LYS A 135 -20.14 0.93 -11.53
CA LYS A 135 -20.08 2.04 -10.57
C LYS A 135 -21.13 1.95 -9.45
N ASP A 136 -22.32 1.44 -9.80
CA ASP A 136 -23.48 1.34 -8.89
C ASP A 136 -23.60 -0.04 -8.23
N LEU A 137 -22.67 -0.97 -8.51
CA LEU A 137 -22.63 -2.29 -7.89
C LEU A 137 -21.99 -2.22 -6.50
N PHE A 138 -22.38 -3.14 -5.63
CA PHE A 138 -21.80 -3.34 -4.30
C PHE A 138 -20.67 -4.39 -4.36
N PRO A 139 -19.72 -4.39 -3.40
CA PRO A 139 -18.60 -5.35 -3.37
C PRO A 139 -19.01 -6.80 -3.56
N LYS A 140 -20.11 -7.24 -2.93
CA LYS A 140 -20.63 -8.62 -3.02
C LYS A 140 -21.03 -9.05 -4.45
N GLN A 141 -21.25 -8.12 -5.35
CA GLN A 141 -21.65 -8.37 -6.74
C GLN A 141 -20.43 -8.45 -7.68
N LEU A 142 -19.21 -8.30 -7.15
CA LEU A 142 -17.96 -8.28 -7.90
C LEU A 142 -17.17 -9.57 -7.71
N SER A 143 -16.45 -10.00 -8.76
CA SER A 143 -15.40 -11.02 -8.60
C SER A 143 -14.22 -10.49 -7.77
N GLY A 144 -13.41 -11.38 -7.20
CA GLY A 144 -12.23 -10.99 -6.40
C GLY A 144 -11.29 -10.05 -7.16
N GLY A 145 -11.00 -10.33 -8.44
CA GLY A 145 -10.17 -9.45 -9.26
C GLY A 145 -10.80 -8.07 -9.48
N GLN A 146 -12.12 -7.99 -9.59
CA GLN A 146 -12.83 -6.71 -9.70
C GLN A 146 -12.81 -5.94 -8.38
N GLN A 147 -12.99 -6.62 -7.25
CA GLN A 147 -12.84 -6.00 -5.93
C GLN A 147 -11.43 -5.45 -5.73
N GLN A 148 -10.40 -6.19 -6.16
CA GLN A 148 -9.02 -5.72 -6.09
C GLN A 148 -8.79 -4.49 -6.97
N LEU A 149 -9.34 -4.45 -8.19
CA LEU A 149 -9.27 -3.25 -9.04
C LEU A 149 -9.93 -2.04 -8.38
N VAL A 150 -11.06 -2.22 -7.71
CA VAL A 150 -11.71 -1.13 -6.94
C VAL A 150 -10.83 -0.68 -5.79
N GLY A 151 -10.19 -1.60 -5.06
CA GLY A 151 -9.23 -1.28 -4.00
C GLY A 151 -8.02 -0.49 -4.53
N ILE A 152 -7.49 -0.86 -5.70
CA ILE A 152 -6.41 -0.14 -6.38
C ILE A 152 -6.89 1.26 -6.81
N ALA A 153 -8.05 1.36 -7.45
CA ALA A 153 -8.64 2.63 -7.87
C ALA A 153 -8.83 3.57 -6.67
N ARG A 154 -9.34 3.05 -5.54
CA ARG A 154 -9.48 3.78 -4.27
C ARG A 154 -8.14 4.29 -3.75
N ALA A 155 -7.09 3.47 -3.82
CA ALA A 155 -5.76 3.88 -3.38
C ALA A 155 -5.13 4.95 -4.29
N LEU A 156 -5.45 4.93 -5.58
CA LEU A 156 -4.87 5.83 -6.59
C LEU A 156 -5.61 7.15 -6.78
N ILE A 157 -6.88 7.25 -6.35
CA ILE A 157 -7.68 8.45 -6.59
C ILE A 157 -7.10 9.71 -5.96
N VAL A 158 -6.34 9.55 -4.88
CA VAL A 158 -5.61 10.64 -4.20
C VAL A 158 -4.26 10.96 -4.86
N LYS A 159 -3.90 10.30 -5.96
CA LYS A 159 -2.63 10.46 -6.69
C LYS A 159 -1.42 10.33 -5.77
N PRO A 160 -1.26 9.19 -5.07
CA PRO A 160 -0.21 8.99 -4.09
C PRO A 160 1.17 8.99 -4.74
N LYS A 161 2.21 9.39 -3.99
CA LYS A 161 3.60 9.29 -4.40
C LYS A 161 4.21 7.91 -4.10
N LEU A 162 3.63 7.22 -3.10
CA LEU A 162 4.01 5.88 -2.67
C LEU A 162 2.79 4.98 -2.62
N LEU A 163 2.85 3.84 -3.28
CA LEU A 163 1.85 2.79 -3.23
C LEU A 163 2.42 1.63 -2.42
N LEU A 164 1.75 1.28 -1.33
CA LEU A 164 2.07 0.14 -0.49
C LEU A 164 1.07 -0.98 -0.75
N ALA A 165 1.54 -2.18 -1.03
CA ALA A 165 0.67 -3.30 -1.38
C ALA A 165 1.02 -4.55 -0.56
N ASP A 166 0.09 -4.98 0.28
CA ASP A 166 0.23 -6.20 1.09
C ASP A 166 -0.43 -7.37 0.37
N GLU A 167 0.38 -8.29 -0.16
CA GLU A 167 -0.06 -9.49 -0.90
C GLU A 167 -1.16 -9.19 -1.94
N PRO A 168 -0.95 -8.23 -2.87
CA PRO A 168 -2.02 -7.66 -3.71
C PRO A 168 -2.71 -8.66 -4.64
N THR A 169 -2.17 -9.86 -4.77
CA THR A 169 -2.68 -10.94 -5.62
C THR A 169 -3.00 -12.22 -4.85
N GLY A 170 -2.83 -12.22 -3.53
CA GLY A 170 -2.91 -13.43 -2.70
C GLY A 170 -4.26 -14.15 -2.74
N ASN A 171 -5.35 -13.43 -2.99
CA ASN A 171 -6.71 -13.98 -3.07
C ASN A 171 -7.21 -14.12 -4.53
N LEU A 172 -6.33 -14.01 -5.52
CA LEU A 172 -6.68 -14.03 -6.94
C LEU A 172 -6.18 -15.29 -7.63
N ASN A 173 -6.89 -15.74 -8.68
CA ASN A 173 -6.34 -16.75 -9.57
C ASN A 173 -5.18 -16.17 -10.40
N SER A 174 -4.38 -17.04 -11.01
CA SER A 174 -3.16 -16.65 -11.72
C SER A 174 -3.39 -15.59 -12.81
N LYS A 175 -4.50 -15.70 -13.58
CA LYS A 175 -4.81 -14.74 -14.64
C LYS A 175 -5.13 -13.36 -14.08
N GLN A 176 -5.99 -13.29 -13.07
CA GLN A 176 -6.33 -12.05 -12.39
C GLN A 176 -5.11 -11.42 -11.71
N GLY A 177 -4.26 -12.25 -11.08
CA GLY A 177 -3.02 -11.79 -10.48
C GLY A 177 -2.08 -11.13 -11.50
N GLU A 178 -1.92 -11.74 -12.69
CA GLU A 178 -1.13 -11.13 -13.76
C GLU A 178 -1.71 -9.80 -14.26
N GLU A 179 -3.03 -9.69 -14.36
CA GLU A 179 -3.69 -8.43 -14.73
C GLU A 179 -3.37 -7.32 -13.71
N ILE A 180 -3.44 -7.62 -12.40
CA ILE A 180 -3.07 -6.68 -11.34
C ILE A 180 -1.60 -6.28 -11.43
N MET A 181 -0.69 -7.25 -11.63
CA MET A 181 0.74 -6.95 -11.73
C MET A 181 1.08 -6.11 -12.98
N ARG A 182 0.33 -6.26 -14.07
CA ARG A 182 0.45 -5.37 -15.24
C ARG A 182 0.04 -3.94 -14.89
N VAL A 183 -1.07 -3.77 -14.16
CA VAL A 183 -1.48 -2.45 -13.66
C VAL A 183 -0.35 -1.81 -12.85
N PHE A 184 0.27 -2.55 -11.90
CA PHE A 184 1.40 -2.04 -11.11
C PHE A 184 2.58 -1.64 -11.98
N THR A 185 2.89 -2.46 -13.00
CA THR A 185 3.98 -2.15 -13.94
C THR A 185 3.73 -0.86 -14.72
N THR A 186 2.50 -0.67 -15.20
CA THR A 186 2.10 0.56 -15.90
C THR A 186 2.21 1.78 -14.98
N LEU A 187 1.67 1.69 -13.76
CA LEU A 187 1.77 2.75 -12.75
C LEU A 187 3.22 3.17 -12.45
N ASN A 188 4.09 2.16 -12.32
CA ASN A 188 5.50 2.43 -12.02
C ASN A 188 6.25 3.00 -13.24
N LYS A 189 6.17 2.34 -14.41
CA LYS A 189 6.97 2.68 -15.59
C LYS A 189 6.48 3.94 -16.32
N GLU A 190 5.16 4.13 -16.41
CA GLU A 190 4.58 5.20 -17.21
C GLU A 190 4.26 6.44 -16.37
N GLU A 191 3.91 6.25 -15.09
CA GLU A 191 3.50 7.35 -14.21
C GLU A 191 4.53 7.67 -13.13
N GLY A 192 5.58 6.86 -13.01
CA GLY A 192 6.64 7.08 -12.05
C GLY A 192 6.22 6.90 -10.58
N VAL A 193 5.14 6.17 -10.32
CA VAL A 193 4.67 5.87 -8.96
C VAL A 193 5.69 4.97 -8.28
N THR A 194 6.12 5.33 -7.08
CA THR A 194 6.96 4.46 -6.26
C THR A 194 6.10 3.35 -5.66
N ILE A 195 6.52 2.09 -5.77
CA ILE A 195 5.75 0.94 -5.31
C ILE A 195 6.58 0.11 -4.34
N VAL A 196 5.98 -0.26 -3.22
CA VAL A 196 6.51 -1.29 -2.31
C VAL A 196 5.44 -2.35 -2.15
N GLN A 197 5.72 -3.54 -2.65
CA GLN A 197 4.83 -4.68 -2.43
C GLN A 197 5.46 -5.70 -1.47
N VAL A 198 4.61 -6.33 -0.70
CA VAL A 198 4.94 -7.53 0.07
C VAL A 198 4.35 -8.72 -0.67
N THR A 199 5.13 -9.77 -0.85
CA THR A 199 4.66 -11.01 -1.44
C THR A 199 5.51 -12.21 -1.03
N HIS A 200 4.91 -13.39 -1.03
CA HIS A 200 5.61 -14.68 -0.89
C HIS A 200 5.82 -15.36 -2.24
N SER A 201 5.31 -14.79 -3.33
CA SER A 201 5.42 -15.33 -4.69
C SER A 201 6.65 -14.76 -5.39
N GLU A 202 7.62 -15.59 -5.74
CA GLU A 202 8.79 -15.21 -6.53
C GLU A 202 8.39 -14.61 -7.88
N LYS A 203 7.36 -15.19 -8.53
CA LYS A 203 6.80 -14.65 -9.78
C LYS A 203 6.35 -13.21 -9.64
N ASN A 204 5.65 -12.88 -8.56
CA ASN A 204 5.16 -11.52 -8.33
C ASN A 204 6.29 -10.60 -7.87
N ALA A 205 7.25 -11.10 -7.10
CA ALA A 205 8.41 -10.32 -6.69
C ALA A 205 9.27 -9.88 -7.89
N ALA A 206 9.35 -10.70 -8.93
CA ALA A 206 10.10 -10.41 -10.14
C ALA A 206 9.55 -9.22 -10.97
N TYR A 207 8.37 -8.69 -10.66
CA TYR A 207 7.88 -7.44 -11.24
C TYR A 207 8.58 -6.20 -10.66
N GLY A 208 9.12 -6.31 -9.44
CA GLY A 208 9.93 -5.26 -8.83
C GLY A 208 11.33 -5.14 -9.45
N ASN A 209 11.90 -3.94 -9.36
CA ASN A 209 13.27 -3.67 -9.79
C ASN A 209 14.30 -4.23 -8.79
N ARG A 210 13.90 -4.40 -7.53
CA ARG A 210 14.72 -4.89 -6.43
C ARG A 210 13.88 -5.74 -5.48
N ILE A 211 14.49 -6.81 -4.99
CA ILE A 211 13.90 -7.67 -3.97
C ILE A 211 14.66 -7.44 -2.66
N ILE A 212 13.92 -7.26 -1.58
CA ILE A 212 14.43 -7.22 -0.21
C ILE A 212 13.92 -8.46 0.51
N GLU A 213 14.81 -9.24 1.10
CA GLU A 213 14.45 -10.41 1.88
C GLU A 213 14.35 -10.08 3.36
N LEU A 214 13.21 -10.41 3.96
CA LEU A 214 12.94 -10.22 5.38
C LEU A 214 12.79 -11.58 6.08
N LEU A 215 13.63 -11.84 7.06
CA LEU A 215 13.61 -13.05 7.87
C LEU A 215 13.66 -12.67 9.37
N ASP A 216 12.74 -13.21 10.17
CA ASP A 216 12.66 -12.97 11.63
C ASP A 216 12.75 -11.49 12.02
N GLY A 217 12.11 -10.62 11.24
CA GLY A 217 12.10 -9.18 11.47
C GLY A 217 13.36 -8.44 11.04
N MET A 218 14.29 -9.07 10.33
CA MET A 218 15.54 -8.47 9.85
C MET A 218 15.66 -8.56 8.33
N ILE A 219 16.30 -7.55 7.73
CA ILE A 219 16.70 -7.60 6.31
C ILE A 219 17.97 -8.45 6.22
N VAL A 220 17.97 -9.44 5.29
CA VAL A 220 19.07 -10.41 5.17
C VAL A 220 19.88 -10.28 3.88
N ASN A 221 19.47 -9.35 2.97
CA ASN A 221 20.19 -9.07 1.70
C ASN A 221 20.27 -7.57 1.39
#